data_7c107e1950191ac74fc63a9b52384e1f
#
_entry.id   7c107e1950191ac74fc63a9b52384e1f
#
_cell.length_a   1.000
_cell.length_b   1.000
_cell.length_c   1.000
_cell.angle_alpha   90.00
_cell.angle_beta   90.00
_cell.angle_gamma   90.00
#
_symmetry.space_group_name_H-M   'P 1'
#
loop_
_entity.id
_entity.type
_entity.pdbx_description
1 polymer ?
#
loop_
_entity_poly.entity_id
_entity_poly.type
_entity_poly.pdbx_seq_one_letter_code
_entity_poly.pdbx_strand_id
1 'polypeptide(L)'
;SYISQVAPSESSVIKRVAYEPVFLAHLRSSLGIRGVKKVSLHEPLTGLLRVTIVTFEKTTPKTEIWRALYGAAFFKGDCGKIVIAVNEDIDPDNADALLWAMAYRMNPVADVRTLDHRGQGHGPKRENDGEEDSTLLMDATMKGDMPPLALPTQPYMERSKAIWEEMGLPKLRPQAPWFGYSLGD
;
A
#
# COMPACT_ATOMS: atom_id res chain seq x y z
N SER A 1 24.60 12.19 10.63
CA SER A 1 24.41 11.54 9.32
C SER A 1 23.35 12.26 8.54
N TYR A 2 23.67 12.60 7.32
CA TYR A 2 22.74 13.29 6.44
C TYR A 2 21.79 12.28 5.83
N ILE A 3 20.47 12.57 5.90
CA ILE A 3 19.52 11.93 5.05
C ILE A 3 19.57 12.68 3.74
N SER A 4 20.40 12.19 2.84
CA SER A 4 20.55 12.77 1.52
C SER A 4 19.46 12.32 0.54
N GLN A 5 18.54 11.44 0.99
CA GLN A 5 17.58 10.82 0.10
C GLN A 5 16.17 11.35 0.41
N VAL A 6 15.81 12.36 -0.34
CA VAL A 6 14.42 12.80 -0.46
C VAL A 6 13.79 11.97 -1.57
N ALA A 7 12.62 11.42 -1.35
CA ALA A 7 11.88 10.69 -2.37
C ALA A 7 11.47 11.64 -3.54
N PRO A 8 11.47 11.16 -4.79
CA PRO A 8 12.02 9.90 -5.26
C PRO A 8 13.55 9.96 -5.41
N SER A 9 14.25 8.88 -5.03
CA SER A 9 15.70 8.76 -5.27
C SER A 9 15.99 7.59 -6.21
N GLU A 10 17.00 7.72 -7.05
CA GLU A 10 17.38 6.66 -8.01
C GLU A 10 17.68 5.33 -7.31
N SER A 11 18.39 5.39 -6.18
CA SER A 11 18.71 4.18 -5.43
C SER A 11 17.49 3.48 -4.85
N SER A 12 16.47 4.23 -4.45
CA SER A 12 15.21 3.69 -3.96
C SER A 12 14.39 3.07 -5.09
N VAL A 13 14.35 3.72 -6.25
CA VAL A 13 13.68 3.17 -7.45
C VAL A 13 14.32 1.86 -7.87
N ILE A 14 15.66 1.78 -7.92
CA ILE A 14 16.37 0.54 -8.25
C ILE A 14 16.06 -0.55 -7.22
N LYS A 15 16.10 -0.23 -5.93
CA LYS A 15 15.77 -1.18 -4.86
C LYS A 15 14.32 -1.65 -4.95
N ARG A 16 13.40 -0.76 -5.25
CA ARG A 16 11.99 -1.11 -5.48
C ARG A 16 11.85 -2.17 -6.57
N VAL A 17 12.41 -1.93 -7.75
CA VAL A 17 12.37 -2.86 -8.88
C VAL A 17 12.97 -4.22 -8.53
N ALA A 18 14.05 -4.24 -7.75
CA ALA A 18 14.71 -5.47 -7.35
C ALA A 18 13.94 -6.23 -6.25
N TYR A 19 13.42 -5.53 -5.25
CA TYR A 19 12.85 -6.18 -4.06
C TYR A 19 11.37 -6.52 -4.16
N GLU A 20 10.55 -5.76 -4.89
CA GLU A 20 9.12 -6.07 -5.02
C GLU A 20 8.86 -7.51 -5.51
N PRO A 21 9.52 -8.00 -6.57
CA PRO A 21 9.37 -9.39 -6.99
C PRO A 21 9.85 -10.41 -5.96
N VAL A 22 10.90 -10.08 -5.22
CA VAL A 22 11.46 -10.98 -4.20
C VAL A 22 10.52 -11.10 -2.99
N PHE A 23 9.93 -9.99 -2.54
CA PHE A 23 8.88 -10.01 -1.52
C PHE A 23 7.65 -10.81 -1.99
N LEU A 24 7.22 -10.59 -3.22
CA LEU A 24 6.09 -11.32 -3.80
C LEU A 24 6.37 -12.83 -3.86
N ALA A 25 7.55 -13.24 -4.32
CA ALA A 25 7.97 -14.63 -4.34
C ALA A 25 8.02 -15.24 -2.93
N HIS A 26 8.55 -14.49 -1.95
CA HIS A 26 8.55 -14.94 -0.56
C HIS A 26 7.14 -15.20 -0.04
N LEU A 27 6.22 -14.26 -0.20
CA LEU A 27 4.85 -14.41 0.28
C LEU A 27 4.08 -15.53 -0.45
N ARG A 28 4.18 -15.60 -1.77
CA ARG A 28 3.44 -16.59 -2.57
C ARG A 28 4.05 -17.98 -2.56
N SER A 29 5.36 -18.08 -2.72
CA SER A 29 6.04 -19.36 -2.93
C SER A 29 6.58 -19.94 -1.62
N SER A 30 7.23 -19.14 -0.77
CA SER A 30 7.81 -19.65 0.49
C SER A 30 6.73 -19.81 1.57
N LEU A 31 5.82 -18.84 1.70
CA LEU A 31 4.75 -18.87 2.70
C LEU A 31 3.44 -19.47 2.18
N GLY A 32 3.31 -19.71 0.89
CA GLY A 32 2.14 -20.33 0.28
C GLY A 32 0.88 -19.45 0.23
N ILE A 33 1.01 -18.14 0.35
CA ILE A 33 -0.12 -17.20 0.42
C ILE A 33 -0.53 -16.79 -1.01
N ARG A 34 -1.41 -17.57 -1.62
CA ARG A 34 -1.77 -17.41 -3.04
C ARG A 34 -2.56 -16.13 -3.35
N GLY A 35 -3.31 -15.61 -2.38
CA GLY A 35 -4.14 -14.41 -2.55
C GLY A 35 -3.36 -13.10 -2.68
N VAL A 36 -2.04 -13.10 -2.49
CA VAL A 36 -1.20 -11.93 -2.72
C VAL A 36 -1.04 -11.68 -4.21
N LYS A 37 -1.44 -10.51 -4.69
CA LYS A 37 -1.33 -10.10 -6.11
C LYS A 37 -0.06 -9.31 -6.38
N LYS A 38 0.26 -8.36 -5.52
CA LYS A 38 1.36 -7.42 -5.70
C LYS A 38 1.97 -7.06 -4.35
N VAL A 39 3.25 -6.78 -4.35
CA VAL A 39 3.92 -6.07 -3.26
C VAL A 39 4.48 -4.79 -3.84
N SER A 40 4.22 -3.68 -3.19
CA SER A 40 4.72 -2.36 -3.59
C SER A 40 5.50 -1.73 -2.44
N LEU A 41 6.71 -1.31 -2.75
CA LEU A 41 7.54 -0.53 -1.84
C LEU A 41 7.32 0.93 -2.20
N HIS A 42 6.47 1.61 -1.42
CA HIS A 42 5.92 2.91 -1.79
C HIS A 42 6.99 4.00 -1.84
N GLU A 43 7.44 4.35 -3.04
CA GLU A 43 8.52 5.31 -3.28
C GLU A 43 8.12 6.77 -3.00
N PRO A 44 6.97 7.27 -3.47
CA PRO A 44 6.65 8.69 -3.31
C PRO A 44 6.62 9.20 -1.87
N LEU A 45 6.32 8.33 -0.91
CA LEU A 45 6.25 8.71 0.49
C LEU A 45 7.54 8.42 1.27
N THR A 46 8.36 7.49 0.81
CA THR A 46 9.31 6.91 1.75
C THR A 46 10.73 6.73 1.27
N GLY A 47 11.00 6.81 -0.01
CA GLY A 47 12.35 6.76 -0.59
C GLY A 47 13.33 5.68 -0.07
N LEU A 48 13.00 4.95 0.99
CA LEU A 48 13.88 4.01 1.68
C LEU A 48 13.18 2.72 2.10
N LEU A 49 12.19 2.28 1.32
CA LEU A 49 11.47 1.02 1.60
C LEU A 49 10.76 0.99 2.97
N ARG A 50 10.38 2.17 3.47
CA ARG A 50 9.77 2.29 4.79
C ARG A 50 8.30 1.91 4.81
N VAL A 51 7.59 2.09 3.71
CA VAL A 51 6.20 1.67 3.57
C VAL A 51 6.12 0.56 2.55
N THR A 52 5.65 -0.60 2.99
CA THR A 52 5.41 -1.77 2.16
C THR A 52 3.91 -1.98 2.04
N ILE A 53 3.40 -2.08 0.84
CA ILE A 53 1.99 -2.32 0.57
C ILE A 53 1.84 -3.70 -0.04
N VAL A 54 0.96 -4.51 0.53
CA VAL A 54 0.64 -5.84 0.04
C VAL A 54 -0.78 -5.83 -0.50
N THR A 55 -0.91 -6.08 -1.79
CA THR A 55 -2.21 -6.10 -2.49
C THR A 55 -2.75 -7.52 -2.58
N PHE A 56 -4.01 -7.70 -2.22
CA PHE A 56 -4.68 -8.99 -2.14
C PHE A 56 -5.88 -9.10 -3.07
N GLU A 57 -6.17 -10.33 -3.48
CA GLU A 57 -7.48 -10.67 -4.03
C GLU A 57 -8.58 -10.37 -3.02
N LYS A 58 -9.73 -9.90 -3.51
CA LYS A 58 -10.88 -9.55 -2.67
C LYS A 58 -11.35 -10.70 -1.77
N THR A 59 -11.19 -11.93 -2.23
CA THR A 59 -11.63 -13.16 -1.54
C THR A 59 -10.60 -13.72 -0.56
N THR A 60 -9.46 -13.07 -0.36
CA THR A 60 -8.40 -13.58 0.51
C THR A 60 -8.85 -13.62 1.98
N PRO A 61 -8.75 -14.76 2.67
CA PRO A 61 -9.13 -14.87 4.07
C PRO A 61 -8.30 -13.96 4.97
N LYS A 62 -8.93 -13.40 6.02
CA LYS A 62 -8.26 -12.50 6.99
C LYS A 62 -7.02 -13.13 7.62
N THR A 63 -7.03 -14.43 7.87
CA THR A 63 -5.86 -15.17 8.40
C THR A 63 -4.66 -15.13 7.46
N GLU A 64 -4.90 -15.23 6.15
CA GLU A 64 -3.85 -15.17 5.13
C GLU A 64 -3.32 -13.72 4.98
N ILE A 65 -4.19 -12.73 5.10
CA ILE A 65 -3.79 -11.32 5.08
C ILE A 65 -2.81 -11.06 6.24
N TRP A 66 -3.14 -11.46 7.45
CA TRP A 66 -2.25 -11.28 8.61
C TRP A 66 -0.94 -12.07 8.47
N ARG A 67 -0.99 -13.31 7.97
CA ARG A 67 0.23 -14.08 7.69
C ARG A 67 1.15 -13.34 6.71
N ALA A 68 0.59 -12.73 5.68
CA ALA A 68 1.38 -11.97 4.72
C ALA A 68 1.94 -10.66 5.31
N LEU A 69 1.17 -9.94 6.14
CA LEU A 69 1.67 -8.75 6.83
C LEU A 69 2.87 -9.07 7.73
N TYR A 70 2.76 -10.12 8.54
CA TYR A 70 3.89 -10.61 9.34
C TYR A 70 5.04 -11.10 8.46
N GLY A 71 4.74 -11.88 7.43
CA GLY A 71 5.74 -12.39 6.48
C GLY A 71 6.53 -11.27 5.80
N ALA A 72 5.85 -10.23 5.35
CA ALA A 72 6.50 -9.06 4.75
C ALA A 72 7.35 -8.30 5.77
N ALA A 73 6.85 -8.11 7.00
CA ALA A 73 7.57 -7.41 8.04
C ALA A 73 8.86 -8.12 8.46
N PHE A 74 8.86 -9.46 8.50
CA PHE A 74 10.01 -10.25 8.92
C PHE A 74 10.96 -10.67 7.81
N PHE A 75 10.58 -10.50 6.55
CA PHE A 75 11.39 -10.92 5.42
C PHE A 75 12.72 -10.17 5.32
N LYS A 76 12.68 -8.86 5.55
CA LYS A 76 13.88 -8.02 5.52
C LYS A 76 13.80 -6.97 6.62
N GLY A 77 14.72 -7.04 7.58
CA GLY A 77 14.65 -6.26 8.83
C GLY A 77 14.73 -4.74 8.66
N ASP A 78 15.28 -4.24 7.56
CA ASP A 78 15.40 -2.83 7.25
C ASP A 78 14.27 -2.28 6.34
N CYS A 79 13.33 -3.14 5.95
CA CYS A 79 12.17 -2.79 5.14
C CYS A 79 10.88 -2.80 5.97
N GLY A 80 9.92 -1.96 5.55
CA GLY A 80 8.58 -2.00 6.10
C GLY A 80 8.48 -1.56 7.56
N LYS A 81 8.73 -0.28 7.83
CA LYS A 81 8.33 0.32 9.11
C LYS A 81 6.81 0.36 9.24
N ILE A 82 6.14 0.52 8.11
CA ILE A 82 4.68 0.44 7.98
C ILE A 82 4.39 -0.59 6.89
N VAL A 83 3.57 -1.59 7.20
CA VAL A 83 3.12 -2.61 6.25
C VAL A 83 1.61 -2.55 6.17
N ILE A 84 1.08 -2.29 4.97
CA ILE A 84 -0.34 -2.07 4.75
C ILE A 84 -0.89 -3.13 3.80
N ALA A 85 -1.97 -3.79 4.19
CA ALA A 85 -2.74 -4.67 3.33
C ALA A 85 -3.89 -3.89 2.68
N VAL A 86 -4.04 -4.03 1.35
CA VAL A 86 -5.16 -3.48 0.59
C VAL A 86 -5.67 -4.52 -0.41
N ASN A 87 -6.85 -4.32 -0.95
CA ASN A 87 -7.33 -5.15 -2.06
C ASN A 87 -6.90 -4.57 -3.41
N GLU A 88 -7.09 -5.34 -4.46
CA GLU A 88 -6.73 -5.04 -5.84
C GLU A 88 -7.45 -3.82 -6.45
N ASP A 89 -8.51 -3.33 -5.79
CA ASP A 89 -9.23 -2.12 -6.15
C ASP A 89 -8.55 -0.82 -5.66
N ILE A 90 -7.49 -0.92 -4.89
CA ILE A 90 -6.69 0.20 -4.40
C ILE A 90 -5.36 0.24 -5.14
N ASP A 91 -5.09 1.34 -5.83
CA ASP A 91 -3.77 1.57 -6.42
C ASP A 91 -2.75 1.85 -5.31
N PRO A 92 -1.76 0.96 -5.10
CA PRO A 92 -0.76 1.13 -4.06
C PRO A 92 0.19 2.31 -4.29
N ASP A 93 0.25 2.84 -5.48
CA ASP A 93 1.07 4.01 -5.84
C ASP A 93 0.30 5.34 -5.68
N ASN A 94 -1.00 5.28 -5.38
CA ASN A 94 -1.84 6.44 -5.12
C ASN A 94 -2.02 6.65 -3.60
N ALA A 95 -1.36 7.67 -3.05
CA ALA A 95 -1.41 7.99 -1.62
C ALA A 95 -2.83 8.33 -1.14
N ASP A 96 -3.62 9.02 -1.95
CA ASP A 96 -4.99 9.39 -1.59
C ASP A 96 -5.89 8.15 -1.52
N ALA A 97 -5.72 7.20 -2.43
CA ALA A 97 -6.44 5.93 -2.41
C ALA A 97 -6.05 5.08 -1.18
N LEU A 98 -4.77 5.08 -0.80
CA LEU A 98 -4.30 4.41 0.41
C LEU A 98 -4.89 5.03 1.67
N LEU A 99 -4.84 6.35 1.79
CA LEU A 99 -5.42 7.07 2.93
C LEU A 99 -6.94 6.84 3.02
N TRP A 100 -7.62 6.85 1.87
CA TRP A 100 -9.03 6.53 1.82
C TRP A 100 -9.32 5.10 2.33
N ALA A 101 -8.57 4.10 1.86
CA ALA A 101 -8.74 2.72 2.32
C ALA A 101 -8.49 2.58 3.83
N MET A 102 -7.47 3.24 4.35
CA MET A 102 -7.17 3.26 5.78
C MET A 102 -8.29 3.94 6.59
N ALA A 103 -8.84 5.05 6.09
CA ALA A 103 -9.88 5.80 6.80
C ALA A 103 -11.23 5.07 6.84
N TYR A 104 -11.60 4.38 5.77
CA TYR A 104 -12.95 3.82 5.62
C TYR A 104 -13.03 2.30 5.80
N ARG A 105 -11.95 1.56 5.57
CA ARG A 105 -11.94 0.09 5.64
C ARG A 105 -11.30 -0.46 6.91
N MET A 106 -10.57 0.34 7.65
CA MET A 106 -9.80 -0.11 8.80
C MET A 106 -10.47 0.28 10.12
N ASN A 107 -10.55 -0.68 11.04
CA ASN A 107 -10.84 -0.40 12.44
C ASN A 107 -9.51 -0.43 13.22
N PRO A 108 -9.04 0.71 13.77
CA PRO A 108 -7.74 0.78 14.42
C PRO A 108 -7.53 -0.23 15.55
N VAL A 109 -8.59 -0.59 16.28
CA VAL A 109 -8.50 -1.58 17.37
C VAL A 109 -8.35 -3.00 16.83
N ALA A 110 -9.08 -3.35 15.79
CA ALA A 110 -9.13 -4.71 15.25
C ALA A 110 -8.09 -4.98 14.17
N ASP A 111 -7.73 -3.94 13.41
CA ASP A 111 -6.99 -4.06 12.15
C ASP A 111 -5.58 -3.45 12.19
N VAL A 112 -5.09 -3.09 13.38
CA VAL A 112 -3.74 -2.57 13.57
C VAL A 112 -2.98 -3.42 14.59
N ARG A 113 -1.70 -3.67 14.30
CA ARG A 113 -0.77 -4.34 15.23
C ARG A 113 0.57 -3.62 15.20
N THR A 114 1.20 -3.51 16.36
CA THR A 114 2.57 -3.02 16.49
C THR A 114 3.48 -4.21 16.81
N LEU A 115 4.60 -4.27 16.13
CA LEU A 115 5.67 -5.22 16.40
C LEU A 115 6.84 -4.45 17.01
N ASP A 116 7.19 -4.77 18.22
CA ASP A 116 8.32 -4.19 18.94
C ASP A 116 9.64 -4.91 18.59
N HIS A 117 10.74 -4.37 19.07
CA HIS A 117 12.10 -4.94 18.92
C HIS A 117 12.51 -5.12 17.45
N ARG A 118 12.26 -4.11 16.64
CA ARG A 118 12.63 -4.08 15.23
C ARG A 118 13.90 -3.26 15.02
N GLY A 119 14.70 -3.65 14.03
CA GLY A 119 15.84 -2.84 13.62
C GLY A 119 15.39 -1.49 13.03
N GLN A 120 16.09 -0.41 13.34
CA GLN A 120 15.73 0.93 12.86
C GLN A 120 15.86 1.11 11.34
N GLY A 121 16.62 0.25 10.66
CA GLY A 121 16.86 0.36 9.22
C GLY A 121 17.55 1.67 8.83
N HIS A 122 17.38 2.07 7.57
CA HIS A 122 17.88 3.35 7.06
C HIS A 122 16.90 4.48 7.37
N GLY A 123 17.41 5.66 7.67
CA GLY A 123 16.61 6.86 7.94
C GLY A 123 17.06 7.59 9.19
N PRO A 124 16.35 8.64 9.59
CA PRO A 124 16.65 9.35 10.84
C PRO A 124 16.51 8.40 12.02
N LYS A 125 17.57 8.31 12.79
CA LYS A 125 17.56 7.56 14.04
C LYS A 125 17.25 8.52 15.18
N ARG A 126 16.48 8.06 16.16
CA ARG A 126 16.30 8.77 17.40
C ARG A 126 17.56 8.57 18.26
N GLU A 127 18.16 9.64 18.72
CA GLU A 127 19.43 9.56 19.47
C GLU A 127 19.26 8.86 20.85
N ASN A 128 18.06 8.88 21.41
CA ASN A 128 17.82 8.47 22.78
C ASN A 128 17.05 7.15 22.96
N ASP A 129 16.61 6.52 21.89
CA ASP A 129 15.75 5.33 21.98
C ASP A 129 16.51 3.99 21.80
N GLY A 130 17.83 4.00 21.90
CA GLY A 130 18.63 2.81 21.63
C GLY A 130 18.60 2.42 20.16
N GLU A 131 18.83 1.13 19.89
CA GLU A 131 18.81 0.59 18.52
C GLU A 131 17.46 0.00 18.11
N GLU A 132 16.46 0.09 18.97
CA GLU A 132 15.17 -0.54 18.77
C GLU A 132 14.16 0.40 18.10
N ASP A 133 13.41 -0.14 17.18
CA ASP A 133 12.27 0.51 16.52
C ASP A 133 11.08 -0.45 16.55
N SER A 134 9.96 -0.04 16.00
CA SER A 134 8.76 -0.86 15.87
C SER A 134 8.25 -0.84 14.43
N THR A 135 7.47 -1.86 14.08
CA THR A 135 6.78 -1.95 12.79
C THR A 135 5.28 -1.90 13.00
N LEU A 136 4.60 -1.09 12.23
CA LEU A 136 3.15 -0.98 12.22
C LEU A 136 2.57 -1.86 11.11
N LEU A 137 1.67 -2.78 11.46
CA LEU A 137 0.91 -3.60 10.52
C LEU A 137 -0.53 -3.11 10.46
N MET A 138 -1.05 -2.92 9.26
CA MET A 138 -2.38 -2.36 9.02
C MET A 138 -3.14 -3.21 8.01
N ASP A 139 -4.34 -3.67 8.36
CA ASP A 139 -5.26 -4.34 7.46
C ASP A 139 -6.34 -3.36 6.97
N ALA A 140 -6.09 -2.72 5.83
CA ALA A 140 -7.02 -1.84 5.14
C ALA A 140 -7.76 -2.53 3.97
N THR A 141 -7.91 -3.87 4.04
CA THR A 141 -8.72 -4.62 3.09
C THR A 141 -10.21 -4.45 3.37
N MET A 142 -11.06 -4.79 2.42
CA MET A 142 -12.51 -4.81 2.60
C MET A 142 -12.92 -5.80 3.68
N LYS A 143 -13.88 -5.42 4.51
CA LYS A 143 -14.45 -6.24 5.58
C LYS A 143 -15.92 -6.54 5.27
N GLY A 144 -16.24 -7.83 5.08
CA GLY A 144 -17.61 -8.25 4.87
C GLY A 144 -18.33 -7.52 3.72
N ASP A 145 -19.60 -7.27 3.91
CA ASP A 145 -20.45 -6.59 2.95
C ASP A 145 -20.35 -5.06 3.08
N MET A 146 -19.18 -4.50 2.84
CA MET A 146 -19.07 -3.05 2.74
C MET A 146 -19.91 -2.56 1.55
N PRO A 147 -20.67 -1.49 1.72
CA PRO A 147 -21.42 -0.93 0.61
C PRO A 147 -20.49 -0.52 -0.52
N PRO A 148 -20.93 -0.64 -1.78
CA PRO A 148 -20.14 -0.19 -2.91
C PRO A 148 -19.90 1.31 -2.81
N LEU A 149 -18.80 1.76 -3.41
CA LEU A 149 -18.53 3.19 -3.52
C LEU A 149 -19.64 3.86 -4.32
N ALA A 150 -20.18 4.95 -3.77
CA ALA A 150 -21.17 5.77 -4.44
C ALA A 150 -20.49 6.61 -5.54
N LEU A 151 -20.12 5.97 -6.64
CA LEU A 151 -19.56 6.62 -7.81
C LEU A 151 -20.65 6.79 -8.88
N PRO A 152 -20.57 7.87 -9.69
CA PRO A 152 -21.39 7.96 -10.90
C PRO A 152 -21.13 6.77 -11.81
N THR A 153 -22.13 6.32 -12.54
CA THR A 153 -21.93 5.24 -13.51
C THR A 153 -20.96 5.66 -14.62
N GLN A 154 -20.27 4.71 -15.20
CA GLN A 154 -19.23 4.96 -16.20
C GLN A 154 -19.68 5.89 -17.35
N PRO A 155 -20.88 5.76 -17.95
CA PRO A 155 -21.30 6.66 -19.02
C PRO A 155 -21.34 8.13 -18.61
N TYR A 156 -21.76 8.42 -17.37
CA TYR A 156 -21.79 9.79 -16.86
C TYR A 156 -20.38 10.33 -16.58
N MET A 157 -19.48 9.49 -16.14
CA MET A 157 -18.09 9.87 -15.90
C MET A 157 -17.37 10.16 -17.22
N GLU A 158 -17.57 9.32 -18.23
CA GLU A 158 -17.03 9.54 -19.59
C GLU A 158 -17.58 10.83 -20.21
N ARG A 159 -18.88 11.10 -20.05
CA ARG A 159 -19.49 12.33 -20.49
C ARG A 159 -18.92 13.55 -19.77
N SER A 160 -18.74 13.47 -18.46
CA SER A 160 -18.14 14.55 -17.67
C SER A 160 -16.70 14.84 -18.11
N LYS A 161 -15.93 13.79 -18.42
CA LYS A 161 -14.59 13.92 -18.99
C LYS A 161 -14.62 14.62 -20.37
N ALA A 162 -15.53 14.22 -21.25
CA ALA A 162 -15.69 14.85 -22.55
C ALA A 162 -16.02 16.34 -22.43
N ILE A 163 -16.97 16.70 -21.56
CA ILE A 163 -17.31 18.11 -21.27
C ILE A 163 -16.10 18.86 -20.73
N TRP A 164 -15.32 18.28 -19.83
CA TRP A 164 -14.11 18.86 -19.28
C TRP A 164 -13.10 19.20 -20.38
N GLU A 165 -12.90 18.29 -21.33
CA GLU A 165 -12.01 18.46 -22.47
C GLU A 165 -12.52 19.51 -23.46
N GLU A 166 -13.85 19.53 -23.75
CA GLU A 166 -14.51 20.53 -24.59
C GLU A 166 -14.38 21.96 -24.02
N MET A 167 -14.40 22.09 -22.70
CA MET A 167 -14.22 23.37 -22.01
C MET A 167 -12.77 23.86 -22.02
N GLY A 168 -11.82 23.10 -22.57
CA GLY A 168 -10.41 23.44 -22.59
C GLY A 168 -9.74 23.51 -21.22
N LEU A 169 -10.30 22.81 -20.23
CA LEU A 169 -9.74 22.74 -18.88
C LEU A 169 -8.45 21.92 -18.86
N PRO A 170 -7.59 22.09 -17.84
CA PRO A 170 -6.33 21.35 -17.74
C PRO A 170 -6.54 19.86 -17.90
N LYS A 171 -5.66 19.22 -18.66
CA LYS A 171 -5.73 17.79 -18.94
C LYS A 171 -5.88 17.01 -17.63
N LEU A 172 -6.99 16.27 -17.50
CA LEU A 172 -7.15 15.34 -16.42
C LEU A 172 -6.00 14.34 -16.50
N ARG A 173 -5.18 14.30 -15.53
CA ARG A 173 -4.32 13.15 -15.36
C ARG A 173 -5.25 11.99 -15.12
N PRO A 174 -5.08 10.84 -15.80
CA PRO A 174 -5.77 9.63 -15.43
C PRO A 174 -5.18 9.14 -14.11
N GLN A 175 -5.34 9.92 -13.08
CA GLN A 175 -5.39 9.36 -11.76
C GLN A 175 -6.68 8.58 -11.80
N ALA A 176 -6.52 7.31 -11.68
CA ALA A 176 -7.61 6.43 -11.57
C ALA A 176 -8.22 6.52 -10.16
N PRO A 177 -8.99 7.55 -9.75
CA PRO A 177 -9.77 7.47 -8.53
C PRO A 177 -10.78 6.32 -8.61
N TRP A 178 -11.03 5.85 -9.81
CA TRP A 178 -11.84 4.67 -10.14
C TRP A 178 -11.03 3.45 -10.57
N PHE A 179 -9.71 3.48 -10.41
CA PHE A 179 -8.88 2.31 -10.68
C PHE A 179 -9.22 1.20 -9.67
N GLY A 180 -9.79 0.11 -10.16
CA GLY A 180 -10.24 -1.00 -9.34
C GLY A 180 -11.56 -0.78 -8.61
N TYR A 181 -12.21 0.38 -8.73
CA TYR A 181 -13.57 0.54 -8.26
C TYR A 181 -14.53 -0.12 -9.25
N SER A 182 -15.34 -1.03 -8.75
CA SER A 182 -16.53 -1.46 -9.47
C SER A 182 -17.44 -0.23 -9.63
N LEU A 183 -17.63 0.21 -10.84
CA LEU A 183 -18.53 1.33 -11.19
C LEU A 183 -19.99 0.89 -11.13
N GLY A 184 -20.31 -0.12 -10.33
CA GLY A 184 -21.64 -0.65 -10.17
C GLY A 184 -22.08 -1.41 -11.41
N ASP A 185 -21.88 -2.70 -11.41
CA ASP A 185 -22.71 -3.63 -12.15
C ASP A 185 -23.99 -3.90 -11.35
#